data_2e969517bb87e5c082f501d0f7a79d66
#
_entry.id   2e969517bb87e5c082f501d0f7a79d66
#
_cell.length_a   1.000
_cell.length_b   1.000
_cell.length_c   1.000
_cell.angle_alpha   90.00
_cell.angle_beta   90.00
_cell.angle_gamma   90.00
#
_symmetry.space_group_name_H-M   'P 1'
#
loop_
_entity.id
_entity.type
_entity.pdbx_description
1 polymer ?
#
loop_
_entity_poly.entity_id
_entity_poly.type
_entity_poly.pdbx_seq_one_letter_code
_entity_poly.pdbx_strand_id
1 'polypeptide(L)'
;MIREFFNLGKRKMLEKKFIINTELSSGHLEEALDFIRDYYLLPQPEIFHKVSMKFENGSKYLSFIVTDEKENWEVSVLMEASNPFQVTITPITVPSNIDISPKMDLIEEKILIALQLFEDAIRQATLYFAWVEGENILPEAPPTRRKKLSFRMFGSNMILIYVLFFAVNIVFFIFLGIFLAIIAILLFQFAIVLFSDKILLRSSDWNITPLNPRVHILEYQLPLEEFKKFQEKFGKNEIIKMKDEIYKKSLAVGLEPTCDLGEDVFREYGFHCNPELRVSKVIDVYSIVKTAASKFEINMPKVALTNTMIPNAAASGPSPNRGLVLITTGLLVQLEEDEILSVIGHEMGHLSGRDPIILFSIISLEFILRFSLLFPLVVLSPILYLIVALGFIFFVAKFFETRADLLSVMKIGQPQVLAEALRKIGYQRLLAERMAPTRFPSWLNFDPHPPIYFRIDRLLRMETPVKVKNPLLKSAKDVVDGFKRSLGL
;
A
#
# COMPACT_ATOMS: atom_id res chain seq x y z
N MET A 1 6.33 17.37 60.37
CA MET A 1 6.73 18.32 59.33
C MET A 1 8.08 17.92 58.75
N ILE A 2 8.26 16.67 58.28
CA ILE A 2 9.41 16.17 57.48
C ILE A 2 8.90 14.89 56.80
N ARG A 3 7.99 15.04 55.82
CA ARG A 3 7.55 13.88 54.96
C ARG A 3 6.98 14.29 53.59
N GLU A 4 7.24 15.55 53.17
CA GLU A 4 6.71 16.07 51.89
C GLU A 4 7.75 16.47 50.84
N PHE A 5 9.02 16.14 51.02
CA PHE A 5 10.08 16.57 50.09
C PHE A 5 10.77 15.41 49.30
N PHE A 6 10.19 14.24 49.21
CA PHE A 6 10.76 13.10 48.45
C PHE A 6 9.83 12.52 47.38
N ASN A 7 9.04 13.35 46.71
CA ASN A 7 8.24 12.88 45.56
C ASN A 7 8.44 13.76 44.33
N LEU A 8 9.62 14.33 44.12
CA LEU A 8 10.05 14.86 42.82
C LEU A 8 10.64 13.69 42.00
N GLY A 9 9.75 12.91 41.48
CA GLY A 9 9.63 12.35 40.18
C GLY A 9 10.85 11.70 39.56
N LYS A 10 10.96 10.45 39.67
CA LYS A 10 11.33 9.61 38.52
C LYS A 10 10.10 9.53 37.61
N ARG A 11 9.84 10.55 36.78
CA ARG A 11 9.16 10.32 35.49
C ARG A 11 10.04 9.30 34.77
N LYS A 12 9.61 8.04 34.71
CA LYS A 12 10.18 7.01 33.87
C LYS A 12 10.21 7.61 32.48
N MET A 13 11.39 8.00 31.97
CA MET A 13 11.51 8.37 30.56
C MET A 13 11.02 7.16 29.79
N LEU A 14 9.92 7.32 29.03
CA LEU A 14 9.23 6.23 28.37
C LEU A 14 10.09 5.84 27.17
N GLU A 15 10.90 4.80 27.34
CA GLU A 15 11.59 4.15 26.24
C GLU A 15 10.55 3.51 25.31
N LYS A 16 10.65 3.76 24.00
CA LYS A 16 9.80 3.13 22.99
C LYS A 16 10.60 2.07 22.25
N LYS A 17 10.18 0.80 22.36
CA LYS A 17 10.73 -0.32 21.62
C LYS A 17 9.70 -0.81 20.61
N PHE A 18 10.15 -1.06 19.40
CA PHE A 18 9.32 -1.63 18.34
C PHE A 18 10.15 -2.45 17.38
N ILE A 19 9.47 -3.25 16.59
CA ILE A 19 10.07 -4.07 15.54
C ILE A 19 9.57 -3.60 14.18
N ILE A 20 10.41 -3.71 13.15
CA ILE A 20 10.04 -3.44 11.77
C ILE A 20 10.24 -4.73 10.99
N ASN A 21 9.13 -5.31 10.53
CA ASN A 21 9.17 -6.44 9.61
C ASN A 21 9.67 -5.98 8.25
N THR A 22 10.55 -6.78 7.65
CA THR A 22 11.22 -6.45 6.38
C THR A 22 11.14 -7.63 5.42
N GLU A 23 11.10 -7.34 4.12
CA GLU A 23 11.23 -8.33 3.05
C GLU A 23 12.69 -8.66 2.70
N LEU A 24 13.66 -7.99 3.35
CA LEU A 24 15.07 -8.18 3.08
C LEU A 24 15.54 -9.58 3.52
N SER A 25 16.38 -10.18 2.70
CA SER A 25 17.14 -11.36 3.05
C SER A 25 18.18 -11.05 4.13
N SER A 26 18.67 -12.08 4.81
CA SER A 26 19.69 -11.94 5.86
C SER A 26 20.96 -11.24 5.37
N GLY A 27 21.33 -11.42 4.11
CA GLY A 27 22.51 -10.79 3.52
C GLY A 27 22.42 -9.28 3.34
N HIS A 28 21.21 -8.70 3.29
CA HIS A 28 21.00 -7.28 3.09
C HIS A 28 20.69 -6.47 4.37
N LEU A 29 20.56 -7.13 5.53
CA LEU A 29 20.20 -6.45 6.78
C LEU A 29 21.25 -5.42 7.22
N GLU A 30 22.52 -5.76 7.11
CA GLU A 30 23.61 -4.83 7.45
C GLU A 30 23.76 -3.69 6.44
N GLU A 31 23.57 -4.00 5.16
CA GLU A 31 23.59 -3.00 4.08
C GLU A 31 22.46 -1.97 4.24
N ALA A 32 21.30 -2.39 4.76
CA ALA A 32 20.18 -1.49 5.06
C ALA A 32 20.57 -0.42 6.08
N LEU A 33 21.33 -0.79 7.14
CA LEU A 33 21.81 0.18 8.12
C LEU A 33 22.85 1.13 7.52
N ASP A 34 23.75 0.64 6.65
CA ASP A 34 24.70 1.49 5.93
C ASP A 34 23.98 2.48 5.03
N PHE A 35 22.97 2.01 4.27
CA PHE A 35 22.16 2.87 3.42
C PHE A 35 21.44 3.95 4.23
N ILE A 36 20.79 3.59 5.34
CA ILE A 36 20.11 4.55 6.21
C ILE A 36 21.10 5.59 6.72
N ARG A 37 22.30 5.16 7.19
CA ARG A 37 23.35 6.08 7.63
C ARG A 37 23.74 7.05 6.53
N ASP A 38 24.14 6.54 5.36
CA ASP A 38 24.84 7.31 4.33
C ASP A 38 23.88 8.15 3.48
N TYR A 39 22.71 7.64 3.16
CA TYR A 39 21.77 8.28 2.24
C TYR A 39 20.60 9.00 2.94
N TYR A 40 20.33 8.68 4.21
CA TYR A 40 19.21 9.31 4.91
C TYR A 40 19.64 10.18 6.10
N LEU A 41 20.55 9.71 6.96
CA LEU A 41 20.92 10.43 8.17
C LEU A 41 22.02 11.49 7.92
N LEU A 42 23.16 11.09 7.32
CA LEU A 42 24.29 11.99 7.11
C LEU A 42 23.99 13.19 6.21
N PRO A 43 23.08 13.13 5.20
CA PRO A 43 22.69 14.30 4.43
C PRO A 43 21.85 15.35 5.19
N GLN A 44 21.39 15.04 6.40
CA GLN A 44 20.53 15.92 7.23
C GLN A 44 21.17 16.19 8.60
N PRO A 45 22.38 16.81 8.65
CA PRO A 45 23.13 16.99 9.89
C PRO A 45 22.47 17.96 10.88
N GLU A 46 21.52 18.79 10.43
CA GLU A 46 20.73 19.68 11.28
C GLU A 46 19.65 18.94 12.11
N ILE A 47 19.33 17.69 11.76
CA ILE A 47 18.32 16.88 12.44
C ILE A 47 18.96 15.69 13.17
N PHE A 48 19.95 15.05 12.51
CA PHE A 48 20.56 13.81 12.99
C PHE A 48 22.01 14.02 13.40
N HIS A 49 22.27 13.83 14.70
CA HIS A 49 23.59 14.04 15.29
C HIS A 49 24.19 12.73 15.79
N LYS A 50 25.53 12.73 15.97
CA LYS A 50 26.30 11.61 16.54
C LYS A 50 25.97 10.25 15.88
N VAL A 51 25.81 10.27 14.56
CA VAL A 51 25.56 9.06 13.78
C VAL A 51 26.78 8.14 13.88
N SER A 52 26.60 6.95 14.36
CA SER A 52 27.69 5.96 14.50
C SER A 52 27.21 4.54 14.27
N MET A 53 28.13 3.72 13.76
CA MET A 53 27.93 2.27 13.58
C MET A 53 28.79 1.53 14.59
N LYS A 54 28.24 0.44 15.16
CA LYS A 54 28.95 -0.44 16.07
C LYS A 54 28.69 -1.89 15.67
N PHE A 55 29.64 -2.75 15.97
CA PHE A 55 29.48 -4.19 15.82
C PHE A 55 29.68 -4.84 17.18
N GLU A 56 28.62 -5.44 17.73
CA GLU A 56 28.61 -6.06 19.05
C GLU A 56 27.86 -7.40 19.00
N ASN A 57 28.35 -8.43 19.65
CA ASN A 57 27.73 -9.76 19.77
C ASN A 57 27.33 -10.41 18.43
N GLY A 58 28.04 -10.12 17.35
CA GLY A 58 27.74 -10.67 16.02
C GLY A 58 26.66 -9.92 15.24
N SER A 59 26.11 -8.84 15.78
CA SER A 59 25.13 -7.98 15.12
C SER A 59 25.67 -6.58 14.90
N LYS A 60 25.23 -5.93 13.83
CA LYS A 60 25.54 -4.55 13.50
C LYS A 60 24.46 -3.62 14.05
N TYR A 61 24.89 -2.53 14.65
CA TYR A 61 24.02 -1.52 15.26
C TYR A 61 24.27 -0.16 14.65
N LEU A 62 23.19 0.56 14.34
CA LEU A 62 23.21 1.97 13.96
C LEU A 62 22.66 2.79 15.13
N SER A 63 23.43 3.76 15.60
CA SER A 63 22.98 4.69 16.64
C SER A 63 23.10 6.15 16.19
N PHE A 64 22.12 6.97 16.57
CA PHE A 64 22.11 8.39 16.26
C PHE A 64 21.22 9.14 17.25
N ILE A 65 21.38 10.48 17.30
CA ILE A 65 20.56 11.38 18.11
C ILE A 65 19.72 12.24 17.17
N VAL A 66 18.44 12.38 17.48
CA VAL A 66 17.53 13.33 16.82
C VAL A 66 17.33 14.51 17.74
N THR A 67 17.52 15.73 17.22
CA THR A 67 17.35 16.95 17.97
C THR A 67 16.40 17.91 17.30
N ASP A 68 15.69 18.71 18.09
CA ASP A 68 14.98 19.90 17.64
C ASP A 68 15.43 21.08 18.51
N GLU A 69 16.27 21.94 17.94
CA GLU A 69 16.83 23.10 18.64
C GLU A 69 15.75 24.11 19.04
N LYS A 70 14.64 24.21 18.27
CA LYS A 70 13.56 25.16 18.54
C LYS A 70 12.72 24.76 19.75
N GLU A 71 12.45 23.47 19.87
CA GLU A 71 11.66 22.91 20.96
C GLU A 71 12.55 22.36 22.09
N ASN A 72 13.87 22.34 21.92
CA ASN A 72 14.89 21.92 22.87
C ASN A 72 14.69 20.50 23.44
N TRP A 73 14.44 19.51 22.53
CA TRP A 73 14.36 18.11 22.93
C TRP A 73 15.38 17.26 22.15
N GLU A 74 15.84 16.20 22.79
CA GLU A 74 16.79 15.23 22.23
C GLU A 74 16.32 13.80 22.48
N VAL A 75 16.47 12.94 21.48
CA VAL A 75 16.11 11.53 21.52
C VAL A 75 17.22 10.69 20.90
N SER A 76 17.67 9.64 21.60
CA SER A 76 18.59 8.64 21.07
C SER A 76 17.82 7.53 20.36
N VAL A 77 18.34 7.08 19.24
CA VAL A 77 17.82 5.94 18.48
C VAL A 77 18.91 4.89 18.36
N LEU A 78 18.55 3.64 18.58
CA LEU A 78 19.40 2.46 18.36
C LEU A 78 18.62 1.48 17.49
N MET A 79 19.23 1.07 16.36
CA MET A 79 18.70 0.06 15.45
C MET A 79 19.66 -1.13 15.39
N GLU A 80 19.14 -2.36 15.47
CA GLU A 80 19.87 -3.60 15.29
C GLU A 80 19.54 -4.23 13.93
N ALA A 81 20.58 -4.70 13.22
CA ALA A 81 20.44 -5.47 11.98
C ALA A 81 19.97 -6.89 12.29
N SER A 82 18.67 -7.06 12.47
CA SER A 82 18.00 -8.34 12.71
C SER A 82 16.75 -8.46 11.84
N ASN A 83 16.22 -9.66 11.67
CA ASN A 83 14.95 -9.85 10.98
C ASN A 83 13.95 -10.46 11.98
N PRO A 84 12.95 -9.67 12.45
CA PRO A 84 12.68 -8.25 12.14
C PRO A 84 13.72 -7.28 12.75
N PHE A 85 13.88 -6.07 12.17
CA PHE A 85 14.71 -5.02 12.76
C PHE A 85 14.19 -4.62 14.14
N GLN A 86 15.10 -4.54 15.11
CA GLN A 86 14.77 -4.04 16.44
C GLN A 86 15.19 -2.59 16.57
N VAL A 87 14.25 -1.74 16.99
CA VAL A 87 14.50 -0.30 17.15
C VAL A 87 14.11 0.13 18.55
N THR A 88 15.02 0.85 19.19
CA THR A 88 14.82 1.45 20.51
C THR A 88 14.98 2.96 20.42
N ILE A 89 13.98 3.70 20.85
CA ILE A 89 13.98 5.16 20.94
C ILE A 89 13.96 5.56 22.42
N THR A 90 15.00 6.26 22.85
CA THR A 90 15.16 6.67 24.26
C THR A 90 15.26 8.20 24.34
N PRO A 91 14.33 8.88 25.05
CA PRO A 91 14.45 10.32 25.31
C PRO A 91 15.69 10.64 26.14
N ILE A 92 16.48 11.63 25.73
CA ILE A 92 17.65 12.14 26.46
C ILE A 92 17.29 13.41 27.22
N THR A 93 16.79 14.42 26.49
CA THR A 93 16.38 15.71 27.03
C THR A 93 14.95 16.00 26.57
N VAL A 94 14.04 16.24 27.51
CA VAL A 94 12.65 16.57 27.22
C VAL A 94 12.17 17.68 28.15
N PRO A 95 11.82 18.86 27.64
CA PRO A 95 11.20 19.92 28.43
C PRO A 95 9.88 19.45 29.05
N SER A 96 9.58 19.92 30.25
CA SER A 96 8.40 19.47 31.03
C SER A 96 7.05 19.82 30.38
N ASN A 97 7.04 20.76 29.46
CA ASN A 97 5.86 21.23 28.72
C ASN A 97 5.63 20.49 27.37
N ILE A 98 6.52 19.55 27.01
CA ILE A 98 6.42 18.83 25.72
C ILE A 98 6.02 17.37 25.97
N ASP A 99 4.99 16.93 25.24
CA ASP A 99 4.72 15.50 25.07
C ASP A 99 5.62 14.95 23.96
N ILE A 100 6.57 14.09 24.35
CA ILE A 100 7.55 13.52 23.43
C ILE A 100 6.97 12.36 22.59
N SER A 101 5.85 11.74 23.01
CA SER A 101 5.29 10.56 22.33
C SER A 101 4.99 10.80 20.83
N PRO A 102 4.35 11.90 20.41
CA PRO A 102 4.11 12.17 19.00
C PRO A 102 5.39 12.40 18.18
N LYS A 103 6.46 12.90 18.84
CA LYS A 103 7.77 13.09 18.19
C LYS A 103 8.45 11.74 17.95
N MET A 104 8.36 10.83 18.92
CA MET A 104 8.88 9.45 18.79
C MET A 104 8.13 8.70 17.69
N ASP A 105 6.82 8.87 17.55
CA ASP A 105 6.03 8.28 16.46
C ASP A 105 6.47 8.83 15.07
N LEU A 106 6.81 10.11 15.00
CA LEU A 106 7.35 10.69 13.77
C LEU A 106 8.76 10.17 13.44
N ILE A 107 9.60 9.93 14.43
CA ILE A 107 10.94 9.33 14.24
C ILE A 107 10.78 7.89 13.74
N GLU A 108 9.89 7.09 14.34
CA GLU A 108 9.56 5.75 13.86
C GLU A 108 9.12 5.77 12.38
N GLU A 109 8.19 6.67 12.01
CA GLU A 109 7.75 6.82 10.62
C GLU A 109 8.92 7.17 9.68
N LYS A 110 9.83 8.06 10.09
CA LYS A 110 11.02 8.41 9.29
C LYS A 110 11.97 7.23 9.09
N ILE A 111 12.20 6.43 10.13
CA ILE A 111 13.04 5.22 10.05
C ILE A 111 12.41 4.21 9.10
N LEU A 112 11.11 3.99 9.22
CA LEU A 112 10.37 3.08 8.34
C LEU A 112 10.44 3.54 6.88
N ILE A 113 10.26 4.83 6.61
CA ILE A 113 10.40 5.39 5.26
C ILE A 113 11.82 5.16 4.72
N ALA A 114 12.84 5.37 5.55
CA ALA A 114 14.24 5.17 5.14
C ALA A 114 14.52 3.70 4.81
N LEU A 115 13.97 2.75 5.58
CA LEU A 115 14.06 1.33 5.30
C LEU A 115 13.30 0.97 4.00
N GLN A 116 12.08 1.49 3.80
CA GLN A 116 11.31 1.26 2.59
C GLN A 116 11.98 1.80 1.32
N LEU A 117 12.76 2.89 1.43
CA LEU A 117 13.57 3.39 0.32
C LEU A 117 14.67 2.40 -0.08
N PHE A 118 15.32 1.76 0.90
CA PHE A 118 16.30 0.72 0.65
C PHE A 118 15.65 -0.55 0.06
N GLU A 119 14.56 -1.02 0.66
CA GLU A 119 13.80 -2.16 0.16
C GLU A 119 13.34 -1.94 -1.29
N ASP A 120 12.92 -0.73 -1.65
CA ASP A 120 12.54 -0.40 -3.03
C ASP A 120 13.73 -0.50 -4.00
N ALA A 121 14.92 -0.10 -3.56
CA ALA A 121 16.14 -0.28 -4.34
C ALA A 121 16.48 -1.76 -4.54
N ILE A 122 16.36 -2.58 -3.48
CA ILE A 122 16.56 -4.04 -3.56
C ILE A 122 15.51 -4.69 -4.45
N ARG A 123 14.21 -4.30 -4.34
CA ARG A 123 13.14 -4.82 -5.22
C ARG A 123 13.45 -4.63 -6.69
N GLN A 124 14.07 -3.50 -7.07
CA GLN A 124 14.46 -3.25 -8.46
C GLN A 124 15.55 -4.19 -8.95
N ALA A 125 16.35 -4.74 -8.04
CA ALA A 125 17.41 -5.72 -8.30
C ALA A 125 17.02 -7.17 -8.02
N THR A 126 15.74 -7.43 -7.66
CA THR A 126 15.27 -8.75 -7.27
C THR A 126 14.57 -9.46 -8.42
N LEU A 127 14.87 -10.75 -8.56
CA LEU A 127 14.14 -11.68 -9.44
C LEU A 127 13.02 -12.34 -8.65
N TYR A 128 11.78 -12.04 -9.00
CA TYR A 128 10.61 -12.61 -8.35
C TYR A 128 10.03 -13.75 -9.19
N PHE A 129 9.73 -14.85 -8.52
CA PHE A 129 8.94 -15.94 -9.05
C PHE A 129 7.73 -16.17 -8.16
N ALA A 130 6.53 -16.18 -8.74
CA ALA A 130 5.31 -16.48 -8.02
C ALA A 130 4.53 -17.56 -8.78
N TRP A 131 3.95 -18.50 -8.06
CA TRP A 131 3.07 -19.54 -8.63
C TRP A 131 2.02 -19.99 -7.62
N VAL A 132 0.96 -20.59 -8.16
CA VAL A 132 -0.15 -21.12 -7.39
C VAL A 132 -0.18 -22.64 -7.60
N GLU A 133 -0.34 -23.42 -6.53
CA GLU A 133 -0.41 -24.88 -6.61
C GLU A 133 -1.57 -25.32 -7.52
N GLY A 134 -1.29 -26.25 -8.42
CA GLY A 134 -2.31 -26.82 -9.33
C GLY A 134 -2.75 -25.92 -10.49
N GLU A 135 -2.25 -24.72 -10.60
CA GLU A 135 -2.50 -23.80 -11.71
C GLU A 135 -1.33 -23.76 -12.70
N ASN A 136 -1.58 -23.23 -13.89
CA ASN A 136 -0.52 -23.02 -14.87
C ASN A 136 0.51 -22.03 -14.34
N ILE A 137 1.77 -22.40 -14.40
CA ILE A 137 2.87 -21.50 -14.03
C ILE A 137 3.07 -20.50 -15.16
N LEU A 138 2.89 -19.21 -14.83
CA LEU A 138 3.08 -18.13 -15.79
C LEU A 138 4.43 -17.46 -15.50
N PRO A 139 5.41 -17.55 -16.44
CA PRO A 139 6.56 -16.67 -16.35
C PRO A 139 6.09 -15.23 -16.52
N GLU A 140 6.84 -14.28 -15.98
CA GLU A 140 6.64 -12.88 -16.34
C GLU A 140 7.05 -12.66 -17.80
N ALA A 141 6.17 -13.05 -18.71
CA ALA A 141 6.31 -12.63 -20.11
C ALA A 141 6.15 -11.11 -20.20
N PRO A 142 6.83 -10.45 -21.16
CA PRO A 142 6.58 -9.05 -21.41
C PRO A 142 5.07 -8.87 -21.58
N PRO A 143 4.45 -7.94 -20.82
CA PRO A 143 2.99 -7.88 -20.71
C PRO A 143 2.38 -7.72 -22.09
N THR A 144 1.47 -8.62 -22.46
CA THR A 144 0.68 -8.50 -23.70
C THR A 144 0.00 -7.14 -23.73
N ARG A 145 -0.40 -6.65 -24.94
CA ARG A 145 -1.08 -5.35 -25.05
C ARG A 145 -2.32 -5.26 -24.14
N ARG A 146 -3.03 -6.39 -23.92
CA ARG A 146 -4.17 -6.48 -22.97
C ARG A 146 -3.71 -6.34 -21.52
N LYS A 147 -2.64 -7.01 -21.10
CA LYS A 147 -2.06 -6.88 -19.76
C LYS A 147 -1.52 -5.47 -19.52
N LYS A 148 -0.87 -4.84 -20.51
CA LYS A 148 -0.44 -3.42 -20.41
C LYS A 148 -1.63 -2.48 -20.17
N LEU A 149 -2.76 -2.72 -20.82
CA LEU A 149 -3.97 -1.91 -20.63
C LEU A 149 -4.57 -2.14 -19.25
N SER A 150 -4.73 -3.41 -18.84
CA SER A 150 -5.20 -3.78 -17.50
C SER A 150 -4.27 -3.20 -16.41
N PHE A 151 -2.96 -3.31 -16.58
CA PHE A 151 -1.96 -2.74 -15.68
C PHE A 151 -2.05 -1.21 -15.57
N ARG A 152 -2.34 -0.50 -16.69
CA ARG A 152 -2.60 0.94 -16.69
C ARG A 152 -3.95 1.30 -16.08
N MET A 153 -4.92 0.39 -16.13
CA MET A 153 -6.24 0.60 -15.49
C MET A 153 -6.18 0.40 -13.97
N PHE A 154 -5.34 -0.51 -13.48
CA PHE A 154 -5.16 -0.77 -12.04
C PHE A 154 -4.01 0.02 -11.41
N GLY A 155 -3.08 0.53 -12.22
CA GLY A 155 -2.06 1.48 -11.80
C GLY A 155 -2.63 2.91 -11.80
N SER A 156 -1.95 3.83 -11.16
CA SER A 156 -2.32 5.21 -10.84
C SER A 156 -2.81 6.13 -11.98
N ASN A 157 -3.09 5.61 -13.19
CA ASN A 157 -3.53 6.40 -14.34
C ASN A 157 -5.08 6.42 -14.50
N MET A 158 -5.77 6.91 -13.47
CA MET A 158 -7.22 7.20 -13.55
C MET A 158 -7.58 8.11 -14.73
N ILE A 159 -6.68 9.00 -15.13
CA ILE A 159 -6.88 9.91 -16.28
C ILE A 159 -7.19 9.13 -17.58
N LEU A 160 -6.48 8.01 -17.82
CA LEU A 160 -6.73 7.19 -19.02
C LEU A 160 -8.14 6.60 -19.03
N ILE A 161 -8.62 6.15 -17.86
CA ILE A 161 -9.97 5.61 -17.71
C ILE A 161 -11.01 6.69 -17.97
N TYR A 162 -10.79 7.92 -17.46
CA TYR A 162 -11.69 9.04 -17.71
C TYR A 162 -11.71 9.44 -19.17
N VAL A 163 -10.56 9.50 -19.84
CA VAL A 163 -10.48 9.81 -21.29
C VAL A 163 -11.21 8.75 -22.12
N LEU A 164 -11.01 7.47 -21.81
CA LEU A 164 -11.70 6.37 -22.49
C LEU A 164 -13.22 6.44 -22.25
N PHE A 165 -13.62 6.67 -21.00
CA PHE A 165 -15.02 6.81 -20.64
C PHE A 165 -15.65 8.00 -21.36
N PHE A 166 -14.98 9.15 -21.39
CA PHE A 166 -15.44 10.34 -22.12
C PHE A 166 -15.58 10.09 -23.62
N ALA A 167 -14.60 9.40 -24.23
CA ALA A 167 -14.66 9.03 -25.65
C ALA A 167 -15.86 8.13 -25.97
N VAL A 168 -16.14 7.13 -25.12
CA VAL A 168 -17.31 6.25 -25.26
C VAL A 168 -18.60 7.04 -25.16
N ASN A 169 -18.70 8.01 -24.23
CA ASN A 169 -19.88 8.86 -24.11
C ASN A 169 -20.09 9.71 -25.37
N ILE A 170 -19.04 10.31 -25.95
CA ILE A 170 -19.12 11.06 -27.19
C ILE A 170 -19.68 10.20 -28.32
N VAL A 171 -19.19 8.96 -28.44
CA VAL A 171 -19.68 8.01 -29.46
C VAL A 171 -21.19 7.79 -29.31
N PHE A 172 -21.69 7.54 -28.09
CA PHE A 172 -23.12 7.37 -27.86
C PHE A 172 -23.91 8.63 -28.27
N PHE A 173 -23.44 9.85 -27.94
CA PHE A 173 -24.12 11.08 -28.31
C PHE A 173 -24.16 11.29 -29.81
N ILE A 174 -23.09 10.98 -30.55
CA ILE A 174 -23.03 11.12 -32.01
C ILE A 174 -24.01 10.17 -32.70
N PHE A 175 -24.07 8.90 -32.27
CA PHE A 175 -24.86 7.88 -32.99
C PHE A 175 -26.30 7.77 -32.53
N LEU A 176 -26.64 8.10 -31.29
CA LEU A 176 -27.96 7.89 -30.70
C LEU A 176 -28.76 9.18 -30.46
N GLY A 177 -28.10 10.33 -30.57
CA GLY A 177 -28.70 11.59 -30.16
C GLY A 177 -28.86 11.69 -28.64
N ILE A 178 -29.30 12.88 -28.16
CA ILE A 178 -29.17 13.21 -26.72
C ILE A 178 -29.99 12.27 -25.80
N PHE A 179 -31.26 11.97 -26.14
CA PHE A 179 -32.12 11.19 -25.24
C PHE A 179 -31.75 9.72 -25.16
N LEU A 180 -31.50 9.07 -26.30
CA LEU A 180 -31.13 7.65 -26.32
C LEU A 180 -29.72 7.45 -25.80
N ALA A 181 -28.80 8.41 -26.01
CA ALA A 181 -27.45 8.36 -25.47
C ALA A 181 -27.44 8.35 -23.95
N ILE A 182 -28.24 9.17 -23.26
CA ILE A 182 -28.33 9.18 -21.80
C ILE A 182 -28.72 7.80 -21.29
N ILE A 183 -29.76 7.18 -21.86
CA ILE A 183 -30.22 5.85 -21.47
C ILE A 183 -29.14 4.80 -21.74
N ALA A 184 -28.54 4.83 -22.94
CA ALA A 184 -27.49 3.88 -23.32
C ALA A 184 -26.25 3.97 -22.43
N ILE A 185 -25.83 5.19 -22.05
CA ILE A 185 -24.70 5.42 -21.15
C ILE A 185 -25.00 4.84 -19.76
N LEU A 186 -26.17 5.11 -19.21
CA LEU A 186 -26.58 4.57 -17.90
C LEU A 186 -26.64 3.05 -17.90
N LEU A 187 -27.22 2.45 -18.94
CA LEU A 187 -27.26 0.99 -19.11
C LEU A 187 -25.85 0.38 -19.26
N PHE A 188 -25.00 1.04 -20.02
CA PHE A 188 -23.60 0.62 -20.20
C PHE A 188 -22.82 0.66 -18.89
N GLN A 189 -22.92 1.75 -18.13
CA GLN A 189 -22.29 1.88 -16.80
C GLN A 189 -22.84 0.84 -15.83
N PHE A 190 -24.16 0.65 -15.80
CA PHE A 190 -24.79 -0.36 -14.96
C PHE A 190 -24.31 -1.76 -15.32
N ALA A 191 -24.17 -2.08 -16.61
CA ALA A 191 -23.62 -3.35 -17.06
C ALA A 191 -22.16 -3.55 -16.59
N ILE A 192 -21.33 -2.50 -16.63
CA ILE A 192 -19.96 -2.57 -16.11
C ILE A 192 -19.95 -2.92 -14.61
N VAL A 193 -20.77 -2.26 -13.79
CA VAL A 193 -20.87 -2.55 -12.36
C VAL A 193 -21.44 -3.95 -12.11
N LEU A 194 -22.48 -4.33 -12.85
CA LEU A 194 -23.14 -5.64 -12.73
C LEU A 194 -22.23 -6.81 -13.07
N PHE A 195 -21.30 -6.63 -14.00
CA PHE A 195 -20.37 -7.66 -14.47
C PHE A 195 -18.92 -7.43 -14.03
N SER A 196 -18.68 -6.49 -13.14
CA SER A 196 -17.33 -6.12 -12.67
C SER A 196 -16.56 -7.32 -12.10
N ASP A 197 -17.23 -8.20 -11.34
CA ASP A 197 -16.66 -9.45 -10.82
C ASP A 197 -16.12 -10.36 -11.94
N LYS A 198 -16.88 -10.49 -13.05
CA LYS A 198 -16.47 -11.30 -14.19
C LYS A 198 -15.37 -10.66 -15.03
N ILE A 199 -15.41 -9.34 -15.16
CA ILE A 199 -14.39 -8.58 -15.91
C ILE A 199 -13.04 -8.71 -15.20
N LEU A 200 -12.99 -8.48 -13.90
CA LEU A 200 -11.77 -8.59 -13.11
C LEU A 200 -11.24 -10.03 -13.06
N LEU A 201 -12.13 -11.02 -12.87
CA LEU A 201 -11.72 -12.41 -12.86
C LEU A 201 -11.06 -12.85 -14.19
N ARG A 202 -11.53 -12.31 -15.34
CA ARG A 202 -10.92 -12.58 -16.64
C ARG A 202 -9.59 -11.86 -16.88
N SER A 203 -9.31 -10.82 -16.14
CA SER A 203 -8.07 -10.06 -16.23
C SER A 203 -6.98 -10.56 -15.28
N SER A 204 -7.32 -11.43 -14.33
CA SER A 204 -6.38 -12.05 -13.39
C SER A 204 -5.58 -13.17 -14.05
N ASP A 205 -4.47 -13.55 -13.42
CA ASP A 205 -3.59 -14.62 -13.87
C ASP A 205 -3.98 -15.97 -13.26
N TRP A 206 -4.38 -15.98 -11.99
CA TRP A 206 -4.77 -17.18 -11.25
C TRP A 206 -6.04 -16.98 -10.43
N ASN A 207 -6.77 -18.10 -10.24
CA ASN A 207 -7.92 -18.16 -9.35
C ASN A 207 -7.55 -18.94 -8.10
N ILE A 208 -7.71 -18.34 -6.92
CA ILE A 208 -7.47 -18.99 -5.64
C ILE A 208 -8.76 -19.68 -5.18
N THR A 209 -8.68 -20.98 -4.95
CA THR A 209 -9.83 -21.84 -4.58
C THR A 209 -9.47 -22.74 -3.40
N PRO A 210 -10.42 -23.46 -2.80
CA PRO A 210 -10.09 -24.44 -1.76
C PRO A 210 -9.14 -25.57 -2.22
N LEU A 211 -9.04 -25.81 -3.53
CA LEU A 211 -8.15 -26.84 -4.08
C LEU A 211 -6.73 -26.33 -4.30
N ASN A 212 -6.58 -25.03 -4.51
CA ASN A 212 -5.31 -24.34 -4.72
C ASN A 212 -5.25 -23.07 -3.85
N PRO A 213 -5.15 -23.21 -2.51
CA PRO A 213 -5.29 -22.10 -1.58
C PRO A 213 -4.03 -21.24 -1.41
N ARG A 214 -2.86 -21.78 -1.76
CA ARG A 214 -1.56 -21.22 -1.44
C ARG A 214 -0.88 -20.58 -2.63
N VAL A 215 -0.19 -19.50 -2.34
CA VAL A 215 0.69 -18.81 -3.28
C VAL A 215 2.12 -18.98 -2.78
N HIS A 216 2.99 -19.46 -3.64
CA HIS A 216 4.41 -19.58 -3.41
C HIS A 216 5.11 -18.38 -4.05
N ILE A 217 5.99 -17.75 -3.30
CA ILE A 217 6.82 -16.64 -3.75
C ILE A 217 8.27 -16.98 -3.47
N LEU A 218 9.12 -16.78 -4.46
CA LEU A 218 10.55 -16.95 -4.35
C LEU A 218 11.24 -15.70 -4.90
N GLU A 219 12.22 -15.23 -4.19
CA GLU A 219 12.97 -14.02 -4.47
C GLU A 219 14.46 -14.33 -4.51
N TYR A 220 15.15 -13.86 -5.56
CA TYR A 220 16.58 -13.74 -5.59
C TYR A 220 16.92 -12.25 -5.53
N GLN A 221 17.41 -11.80 -4.38
CA GLN A 221 17.83 -10.43 -4.16
C GLN A 221 19.28 -10.31 -4.64
N LEU A 222 19.48 -9.73 -5.82
CA LEU A 222 20.82 -9.56 -6.39
C LEU A 222 21.57 -8.46 -5.64
N PRO A 223 22.93 -8.57 -5.51
CA PRO A 223 23.72 -7.51 -4.92
C PRO A 223 23.57 -6.20 -5.69
N LEU A 224 23.27 -5.10 -5.00
CA LEU A 224 22.89 -3.83 -5.60
C LEU A 224 24.01 -3.26 -6.51
N GLU A 225 25.26 -3.39 -6.10
CA GLU A 225 26.43 -2.91 -6.87
C GLU A 225 26.66 -3.72 -8.16
N GLU A 226 26.44 -5.04 -8.08
CA GLU A 226 26.57 -5.92 -9.25
C GLU A 226 25.40 -5.67 -10.22
N PHE A 227 24.20 -5.47 -9.69
CA PHE A 227 23.03 -5.16 -10.50
C PHE A 227 23.13 -3.82 -11.24
N LYS A 228 23.72 -2.78 -10.63
CA LYS A 228 24.00 -1.51 -11.30
C LYS A 228 24.95 -1.70 -12.47
N LYS A 229 26.07 -2.40 -12.25
CA LYS A 229 27.05 -2.74 -13.32
C LYS A 229 26.41 -3.56 -14.45
N PHE A 230 25.51 -4.50 -14.08
CA PHE A 230 24.74 -5.26 -15.04
C PHE A 230 23.81 -4.37 -15.89
N GLN A 231 23.06 -3.46 -15.27
CA GLN A 231 22.16 -2.54 -15.98
C GLN A 231 22.91 -1.61 -16.96
N GLU A 232 24.09 -1.17 -16.57
CA GLU A 232 24.96 -0.35 -17.43
C GLU A 232 25.43 -1.12 -18.67
N LYS A 233 25.70 -2.42 -18.52
CA LYS A 233 26.25 -3.29 -19.59
C LYS A 233 25.15 -3.86 -20.49
N PHE A 234 24.05 -4.35 -19.95
CA PHE A 234 23.05 -5.16 -20.65
C PHE A 234 21.65 -4.51 -20.80
N GLY A 235 21.33 -3.53 -19.97
CA GLY A 235 20.00 -2.91 -19.95
C GLY A 235 18.92 -3.75 -19.26
N LYS A 236 17.71 -3.15 -19.11
CA LYS A 236 16.61 -3.75 -18.32
C LYS A 236 16.01 -5.03 -18.93
N ASN A 237 16.10 -5.23 -20.23
CA ASN A 237 15.48 -6.39 -20.90
C ASN A 237 16.18 -7.71 -20.62
N GLU A 238 17.45 -7.67 -20.27
CA GLU A 238 18.24 -8.89 -20.03
C GLU A 238 17.81 -9.59 -18.73
N ILE A 239 17.33 -8.85 -17.74
CA ILE A 239 16.81 -9.46 -16.52
C ILE A 239 15.57 -10.32 -16.79
N ILE A 240 14.74 -9.92 -17.76
CA ILE A 240 13.58 -10.72 -18.20
C ILE A 240 14.02 -12.02 -18.84
N LYS A 241 15.10 -11.98 -19.66
CA LYS A 241 15.65 -13.18 -20.28
C LYS A 241 16.25 -14.13 -19.24
N MET A 242 17.05 -13.60 -18.31
CA MET A 242 17.62 -14.36 -17.19
C MET A 242 16.53 -15.07 -16.40
N LYS A 243 15.44 -14.37 -16.10
CA LYS A 243 14.30 -14.92 -15.40
C LYS A 243 13.60 -16.01 -16.22
N ASP A 244 13.41 -15.84 -17.53
CA ASP A 244 12.83 -16.84 -18.44
C ASP A 244 13.70 -18.11 -18.52
N GLU A 245 15.02 -17.98 -18.54
CA GLU A 245 15.95 -19.10 -18.54
C GLU A 245 15.92 -19.89 -17.24
N ILE A 246 15.91 -19.20 -16.08
CA ILE A 246 15.75 -19.84 -14.76
C ILE A 246 14.40 -20.55 -14.69
N TYR A 247 13.30 -19.92 -15.16
CA TYR A 247 11.99 -20.52 -15.23
C TYR A 247 11.98 -21.83 -16.03
N LYS A 248 12.60 -21.85 -17.22
CA LYS A 248 12.67 -23.03 -18.08
C LYS A 248 13.44 -24.19 -17.46
N LYS A 249 14.50 -23.88 -16.69
CA LYS A 249 15.34 -24.88 -16.01
C LYS A 249 14.73 -25.40 -14.69
N SER A 250 13.73 -24.71 -14.14
CA SER A 250 13.16 -25.01 -12.81
C SER A 250 11.64 -25.16 -12.84
N LEU A 251 10.89 -24.09 -12.68
CA LEU A 251 9.43 -24.14 -12.51
C LEU A 251 8.69 -24.79 -13.70
N ALA A 252 9.19 -24.61 -14.92
CA ALA A 252 8.61 -25.24 -16.11
C ALA A 252 8.68 -26.78 -16.08
N VAL A 253 9.61 -27.35 -15.31
CA VAL A 253 9.79 -28.79 -15.13
C VAL A 253 9.35 -29.27 -13.74
N GLY A 254 8.64 -28.42 -12.97
CA GLY A 254 8.11 -28.75 -11.66
C GLY A 254 9.15 -28.75 -10.51
N LEU A 255 10.29 -28.11 -10.74
CA LEU A 255 11.33 -27.94 -9.72
C LEU A 255 11.31 -26.53 -9.15
N GLU A 256 11.64 -26.39 -7.87
CA GLU A 256 11.83 -25.07 -7.25
C GLU A 256 13.14 -24.45 -7.75
N PRO A 257 13.18 -23.14 -8.12
CA PRO A 257 14.40 -22.50 -8.56
C PRO A 257 15.36 -22.36 -7.36
N THR A 258 16.33 -23.24 -7.29
CA THR A 258 17.42 -23.25 -6.29
C THR A 258 18.66 -22.55 -6.86
N CYS A 259 19.62 -22.23 -5.99
CA CYS A 259 20.91 -21.69 -6.43
C CYS A 259 21.64 -22.67 -7.36
N ASP A 260 21.58 -23.96 -7.08
CA ASP A 260 22.23 -24.98 -7.91
C ASP A 260 21.70 -25.01 -9.35
N LEU A 261 20.38 -24.84 -9.52
CA LEU A 261 19.74 -24.79 -10.84
C LEU A 261 19.95 -23.44 -11.55
N GLY A 262 20.13 -22.37 -10.80
CA GLY A 262 20.26 -21.01 -11.32
C GLY A 262 21.71 -20.57 -11.60
N GLU A 263 22.71 -21.20 -10.97
CA GLU A 263 24.11 -20.75 -10.97
C GLU A 263 24.69 -20.58 -12.39
N ASP A 264 24.43 -21.54 -13.29
CA ASP A 264 24.91 -21.43 -14.67
C ASP A 264 24.33 -20.21 -15.40
N VAL A 265 23.04 -19.93 -15.17
CA VAL A 265 22.37 -18.76 -15.74
C VAL A 265 22.93 -17.47 -15.11
N PHE A 266 23.04 -17.41 -13.79
CA PHE A 266 23.58 -16.24 -13.11
C PHE A 266 25.01 -15.93 -13.55
N ARG A 267 25.85 -16.97 -13.72
CA ARG A 267 27.24 -16.81 -14.14
C ARG A 267 27.38 -16.23 -15.55
N GLU A 268 26.50 -16.60 -16.50
CA GLU A 268 26.50 -16.03 -17.85
C GLU A 268 26.28 -14.51 -17.85
N TYR A 269 25.53 -14.03 -16.86
CA TYR A 269 25.27 -12.59 -16.69
C TYR A 269 26.23 -11.90 -15.70
N GLY A 270 27.21 -12.64 -15.14
CA GLY A 270 28.22 -12.09 -14.22
C GLY A 270 27.76 -12.01 -12.76
N PHE A 271 26.74 -12.76 -12.38
CA PHE A 271 26.29 -12.91 -11.01
C PHE A 271 26.68 -14.29 -10.44
N HIS A 272 26.68 -14.37 -9.11
CA HIS A 272 26.75 -15.62 -8.38
C HIS A 272 25.50 -15.77 -7.52
N CYS A 273 24.96 -16.99 -7.44
CA CYS A 273 23.83 -17.24 -6.56
C CYS A 273 24.33 -17.35 -5.11
N ASN A 274 23.85 -16.47 -4.24
CA ASN A 274 24.07 -16.57 -2.80
C ASN A 274 22.80 -17.06 -2.10
N PRO A 275 22.82 -18.23 -1.41
CA PRO A 275 21.66 -18.72 -0.67
C PRO A 275 21.15 -17.74 0.40
N GLU A 276 22.02 -16.91 0.97
CA GLU A 276 21.64 -15.89 1.96
C GLU A 276 20.84 -14.73 1.35
N LEU A 277 20.86 -14.58 0.02
CA LEU A 277 20.09 -13.57 -0.73
C LEU A 277 18.80 -14.16 -1.31
N ARG A 278 18.46 -15.40 -0.99
CA ARG A 278 17.24 -16.06 -1.42
C ARG A 278 16.19 -16.00 -0.32
N VAL A 279 15.00 -15.52 -0.66
CA VAL A 279 13.83 -15.51 0.24
C VAL A 279 12.72 -16.36 -0.35
N SER A 280 12.11 -17.23 0.45
CA SER A 280 10.97 -18.05 0.06
C SER A 280 9.82 -17.83 1.03
N LYS A 281 8.61 -17.57 0.49
CA LYS A 281 7.40 -17.30 1.27
C LYS A 281 6.23 -18.10 0.71
N VAL A 282 5.45 -18.75 1.57
CA VAL A 282 4.23 -19.48 1.21
C VAL A 282 3.07 -18.90 1.99
N ILE A 283 2.04 -18.40 1.31
CA ILE A 283 0.91 -17.71 1.91
C ILE A 283 -0.39 -18.41 1.56
N ASP A 284 -1.17 -18.80 2.58
CA ASP A 284 -2.52 -19.33 2.40
C ASP A 284 -3.54 -18.19 2.20
N VAL A 285 -3.57 -17.66 0.99
CA VAL A 285 -4.44 -16.53 0.61
C VAL A 285 -5.91 -16.88 0.76
N TYR A 286 -6.30 -18.14 0.47
CA TYR A 286 -7.70 -18.57 0.62
C TYR A 286 -8.15 -18.46 2.09
N SER A 287 -7.34 -18.95 3.02
CA SER A 287 -7.63 -18.92 4.46
C SER A 287 -7.74 -17.49 4.99
N ILE A 288 -6.85 -16.59 4.56
CA ILE A 288 -6.86 -15.17 4.93
C ILE A 288 -8.18 -14.51 4.49
N VAL A 289 -8.55 -14.67 3.22
CA VAL A 289 -9.79 -14.09 2.67
C VAL A 289 -11.03 -14.71 3.32
N LYS A 290 -11.03 -16.00 3.58
CA LYS A 290 -12.12 -16.71 4.28
C LYS A 290 -12.28 -16.18 5.72
N THR A 291 -11.17 -15.94 6.41
CA THR A 291 -11.19 -15.37 7.77
C THR A 291 -11.81 -13.97 7.76
N ALA A 292 -11.39 -13.11 6.82
CA ALA A 292 -11.96 -11.78 6.67
C ALA A 292 -13.46 -11.84 6.36
N ALA A 293 -13.89 -12.65 5.38
CA ALA A 293 -15.30 -12.81 5.01
C ALA A 293 -16.16 -13.28 6.20
N SER A 294 -15.66 -14.25 6.98
CA SER A 294 -16.35 -14.74 8.18
C SER A 294 -16.51 -13.63 9.22
N LYS A 295 -15.48 -12.83 9.49
CA LYS A 295 -15.55 -11.70 10.42
C LYS A 295 -16.55 -10.61 9.98
N PHE A 296 -16.71 -10.43 8.67
CA PHE A 296 -17.70 -9.51 8.10
C PHE A 296 -19.09 -10.12 7.93
N GLU A 297 -19.27 -11.42 8.22
CA GLU A 297 -20.54 -12.14 8.08
C GLU A 297 -21.11 -12.08 6.65
N ILE A 298 -20.22 -12.10 5.66
CA ILE A 298 -20.56 -12.14 4.23
C ILE A 298 -20.14 -13.47 3.61
N ASN A 299 -20.77 -13.82 2.48
CA ASN A 299 -20.36 -15.00 1.74
C ASN A 299 -18.91 -14.85 1.24
N MET A 300 -18.18 -15.97 1.18
CA MET A 300 -16.84 -16.00 0.63
C MET A 300 -16.83 -15.44 -0.81
N PRO A 301 -16.13 -14.32 -1.08
CA PRO A 301 -16.00 -13.81 -2.44
C PRO A 301 -15.09 -14.72 -3.27
N LYS A 302 -15.15 -14.59 -4.58
CA LYS A 302 -14.13 -15.16 -5.46
C LYS A 302 -12.80 -14.48 -5.17
N VAL A 303 -11.71 -15.25 -5.26
CA VAL A 303 -10.37 -14.71 -5.04
C VAL A 303 -9.56 -14.90 -6.31
N ALA A 304 -8.98 -13.81 -6.79
CA ALA A 304 -8.15 -13.78 -7.98
C ALA A 304 -6.78 -13.17 -7.66
N LEU A 305 -5.74 -13.67 -8.30
CA LEU A 305 -4.38 -13.17 -8.14
C LEU A 305 -3.86 -12.65 -9.48
N THR A 306 -3.19 -11.52 -9.45
CA THR A 306 -2.48 -10.95 -10.61
C THR A 306 -0.99 -10.87 -10.33
N ASN A 307 -0.19 -11.41 -11.26
CA ASN A 307 1.27 -11.41 -11.16
C ASN A 307 1.84 -10.04 -11.53
N THR A 308 1.87 -9.14 -10.56
CA THR A 308 2.48 -7.80 -10.66
C THR A 308 3.08 -7.40 -9.33
N MET A 309 4.23 -6.69 -9.39
CA MET A 309 4.94 -6.23 -8.21
C MET A 309 4.40 -4.91 -7.62
N ILE A 310 3.41 -4.29 -8.25
CA ILE A 310 2.71 -3.15 -7.64
C ILE A 310 1.82 -3.68 -6.50
N PRO A 311 2.06 -3.28 -5.24
CA PRO A 311 1.26 -3.75 -4.12
C PRO A 311 -0.15 -3.18 -4.19
N ASN A 312 -1.14 -4.04 -4.38
CA ASN A 312 -2.54 -3.61 -4.43
C ASN A 312 -3.49 -4.76 -4.11
N ALA A 313 -4.64 -4.42 -3.54
CA ALA A 313 -5.82 -5.27 -3.49
C ALA A 313 -7.03 -4.46 -3.96
N ALA A 314 -8.05 -5.11 -4.48
CA ALA A 314 -9.27 -4.45 -4.90
C ALA A 314 -10.45 -5.41 -4.77
N ALA A 315 -11.53 -4.93 -4.16
CA ALA A 315 -12.78 -5.66 -4.15
C ALA A 315 -13.78 -5.09 -5.16
N SER A 316 -14.49 -5.96 -5.85
CA SER A 316 -15.53 -5.55 -6.79
C SER A 316 -16.66 -6.57 -6.83
N GLY A 317 -17.83 -6.09 -7.21
CA GLY A 317 -19.02 -6.92 -7.38
C GLY A 317 -20.30 -6.15 -7.14
N PRO A 318 -21.42 -6.61 -7.69
CA PRO A 318 -22.72 -5.94 -7.55
C PRO A 318 -23.33 -6.14 -6.14
N SER A 319 -22.84 -7.10 -5.38
CA SER A 319 -23.33 -7.37 -4.01
C SER A 319 -22.34 -8.21 -3.22
N PRO A 320 -22.44 -8.25 -1.87
CA PRO A 320 -21.60 -9.11 -1.03
C PRO A 320 -21.63 -10.59 -1.45
N ASN A 321 -22.77 -11.07 -1.97
CA ASN A 321 -22.93 -12.47 -2.44
C ASN A 321 -22.30 -12.74 -3.80
N ARG A 322 -21.92 -11.72 -4.54
CA ARG A 322 -21.26 -11.77 -5.85
C ARG A 322 -20.01 -10.92 -5.85
N GLY A 323 -19.26 -10.99 -4.75
CA GLY A 323 -17.97 -10.30 -4.61
C GLY A 323 -16.82 -11.05 -5.28
N LEU A 324 -15.83 -10.29 -5.69
CA LEU A 324 -14.49 -10.73 -6.08
C LEU A 324 -13.49 -9.89 -5.32
N VAL A 325 -12.44 -10.51 -4.82
CA VAL A 325 -11.24 -9.84 -4.30
C VAL A 325 -10.09 -10.18 -5.22
N LEU A 326 -9.49 -9.16 -5.79
CA LEU A 326 -8.27 -9.24 -6.59
C LEU A 326 -7.08 -8.85 -5.70
N ILE A 327 -6.03 -9.65 -5.72
CA ILE A 327 -4.81 -9.43 -4.96
C ILE A 327 -3.63 -9.44 -5.93
N THR A 328 -2.60 -8.67 -5.67
CA THR A 328 -1.37 -8.69 -6.46
C THR A 328 -0.26 -9.45 -5.75
N THR A 329 0.66 -10.04 -6.51
CA THR A 329 1.86 -10.67 -5.94
C THR A 329 2.70 -9.67 -5.15
N GLY A 330 2.80 -8.42 -5.60
CA GLY A 330 3.51 -7.36 -4.89
C GLY A 330 2.96 -7.06 -3.49
N LEU A 331 1.64 -7.20 -3.29
CA LEU A 331 1.05 -7.08 -1.96
C LEU A 331 1.51 -8.23 -1.04
N LEU A 332 1.52 -9.46 -1.58
CA LEU A 332 1.94 -10.64 -0.83
C LEU A 332 3.43 -10.66 -0.50
N VAL A 333 4.26 -10.03 -1.35
CA VAL A 333 5.70 -9.87 -1.11
C VAL A 333 5.94 -8.91 0.05
N GLN A 334 5.32 -7.74 0.01
CA GLN A 334 5.63 -6.62 0.90
C GLN A 334 4.96 -6.71 2.28
N LEU A 335 3.86 -7.47 2.40
CA LEU A 335 3.08 -7.53 3.63
C LEU A 335 3.18 -8.88 4.32
N GLU A 336 3.08 -8.85 5.65
CA GLU A 336 2.90 -10.03 6.48
C GLU A 336 1.43 -10.48 6.51
N GLU A 337 1.16 -11.70 6.95
CA GLU A 337 -0.19 -12.29 6.89
C GLU A 337 -1.27 -11.48 7.64
N ASP A 338 -0.93 -10.89 8.78
CA ASP A 338 -1.84 -10.04 9.55
C ASP A 338 -2.09 -8.68 8.89
N GLU A 339 -1.07 -8.13 8.23
CA GLU A 339 -1.18 -6.93 7.40
C GLU A 339 -2.06 -7.21 6.16
N ILE A 340 -1.83 -8.34 5.47
CA ILE A 340 -2.69 -8.80 4.37
C ILE A 340 -4.13 -8.97 4.85
N LEU A 341 -4.36 -9.61 6.00
CA LEU A 341 -5.69 -9.79 6.58
C LEU A 341 -6.37 -8.43 6.83
N SER A 342 -5.63 -7.44 7.32
CA SER A 342 -6.15 -6.10 7.59
C SER A 342 -6.53 -5.36 6.31
N VAL A 343 -5.71 -5.47 5.25
CA VAL A 343 -6.01 -4.92 3.91
C VAL A 343 -7.21 -5.64 3.29
N ILE A 344 -7.28 -6.98 3.37
CA ILE A 344 -8.45 -7.73 2.89
C ILE A 344 -9.70 -7.34 3.70
N GLY A 345 -9.57 -7.08 5.01
CA GLY A 345 -10.65 -6.53 5.83
C GLY A 345 -11.15 -5.17 5.31
N HIS A 346 -10.26 -4.30 4.84
CA HIS A 346 -10.64 -3.06 4.17
C HIS A 346 -11.45 -3.33 2.90
N GLU A 347 -11.01 -4.25 2.05
CA GLU A 347 -11.75 -4.66 0.85
C GLU A 347 -13.13 -5.27 1.17
N MET A 348 -13.22 -6.08 2.25
CA MET A 348 -14.52 -6.58 2.74
C MET A 348 -15.43 -5.43 3.20
N GLY A 349 -14.86 -4.34 3.71
CA GLY A 349 -15.59 -3.12 4.05
C GLY A 349 -16.34 -2.53 2.85
N HIS A 350 -15.71 -2.48 1.69
CA HIS A 350 -16.32 -2.03 0.43
C HIS A 350 -17.42 -2.99 -0.05
N LEU A 351 -17.18 -4.30 -0.01
CA LEU A 351 -18.17 -5.31 -0.41
C LEU A 351 -19.40 -5.29 0.50
N SER A 352 -19.20 -5.31 1.82
CA SER A 352 -20.29 -5.29 2.80
C SER A 352 -21.09 -4.00 2.72
N GLY A 353 -20.43 -2.88 2.44
CA GLY A 353 -21.04 -1.58 2.24
C GLY A 353 -21.71 -1.37 0.89
N ARG A 354 -21.53 -2.28 -0.06
CA ARG A 354 -22.02 -2.17 -1.45
C ARG A 354 -21.56 -0.89 -2.15
N ASP A 355 -20.34 -0.44 -1.88
CA ASP A 355 -19.80 0.84 -2.35
C ASP A 355 -19.82 1.00 -3.86
N PRO A 356 -19.51 -0.03 -4.69
CA PRO A 356 -19.56 0.11 -6.14
C PRO A 356 -20.94 0.49 -6.67
N ILE A 357 -22.02 -0.10 -6.13
CA ILE A 357 -23.39 0.24 -6.53
C ILE A 357 -23.82 1.61 -6.01
N ILE A 358 -23.46 1.95 -4.77
CA ILE A 358 -23.82 3.26 -4.20
C ILE A 358 -23.11 4.38 -4.97
N LEU A 359 -21.81 4.23 -5.26
CA LEU A 359 -21.06 5.20 -6.04
C LEU A 359 -21.62 5.32 -7.47
N PHE A 360 -21.94 4.19 -8.11
CA PHE A 360 -22.62 4.19 -9.41
C PHE A 360 -23.96 4.97 -9.35
N SER A 361 -24.76 4.75 -8.29
CA SER A 361 -26.05 5.43 -8.15
C SER A 361 -25.87 6.95 -7.99
N ILE A 362 -24.84 7.39 -7.24
CA ILE A 362 -24.53 8.81 -7.05
C ILE A 362 -24.07 9.45 -8.39
N ILE A 363 -23.17 8.77 -9.11
CA ILE A 363 -22.67 9.24 -10.42
C ILE A 363 -23.81 9.29 -11.44
N SER A 364 -24.69 8.29 -11.45
CA SER A 364 -25.85 8.24 -12.33
C SER A 364 -26.86 9.34 -12.02
N LEU A 365 -27.10 9.62 -10.75
CA LEU A 365 -27.97 10.71 -10.32
C LEU A 365 -27.38 12.07 -10.74
N GLU A 366 -26.07 12.29 -10.50
CA GLU A 366 -25.38 13.50 -10.95
C GLU A 366 -25.51 13.66 -12.49
N PHE A 367 -25.29 12.57 -13.23
CA PHE A 367 -25.41 12.57 -14.69
C PHE A 367 -26.81 12.94 -15.19
N ILE A 368 -27.86 12.44 -14.54
CA ILE A 368 -29.25 12.81 -14.86
C ILE A 368 -29.53 14.29 -14.52
N LEU A 369 -29.11 14.72 -13.33
CA LEU A 369 -29.29 16.10 -12.88
C LEU A 369 -28.57 17.11 -13.77
N ARG A 370 -27.45 16.73 -14.36
CA ARG A 370 -26.69 17.54 -15.34
C ARG A 370 -27.54 17.98 -16.53
N PHE A 371 -28.39 17.10 -17.03
CA PHE A 371 -29.27 17.39 -18.19
C PHE A 371 -30.67 17.87 -17.78
N SER A 372 -30.92 18.09 -16.49
CA SER A 372 -32.20 18.58 -15.97
C SER A 372 -32.00 19.80 -15.06
N LEU A 373 -32.00 19.62 -13.76
CA LEU A 373 -31.93 20.67 -12.74
C LEU A 373 -30.64 21.51 -12.81
N LEU A 374 -29.49 20.87 -13.08
CA LEU A 374 -28.19 21.52 -13.11
C LEU A 374 -27.79 22.06 -14.48
N PHE A 375 -28.63 21.85 -15.53
CA PHE A 375 -28.34 22.29 -16.89
C PHE A 375 -28.02 23.80 -17.01
N PRO A 376 -28.73 24.72 -16.33
CA PRO A 376 -28.37 26.14 -16.36
C PRO A 376 -26.95 26.42 -15.85
N LEU A 377 -26.48 25.70 -14.81
CA LEU A 377 -25.12 25.84 -14.29
C LEU A 377 -24.07 25.31 -15.28
N VAL A 378 -24.40 24.19 -15.95
CA VAL A 378 -23.54 23.62 -17.01
C VAL A 378 -23.35 24.61 -18.16
N VAL A 379 -24.43 25.28 -18.62
CA VAL A 379 -24.37 26.25 -19.69
C VAL A 379 -23.66 27.54 -19.26
N LEU A 380 -23.92 28.01 -18.04
CA LEU A 380 -23.32 29.24 -17.51
C LEU A 380 -21.82 29.15 -17.33
N SER A 381 -21.35 28.04 -16.77
CA SER A 381 -19.92 27.80 -16.47
C SER A 381 -19.58 26.32 -16.47
N PRO A 382 -19.38 25.69 -17.66
CA PRO A 382 -19.15 24.22 -17.74
C PRO A 382 -17.91 23.75 -17.01
N ILE A 383 -16.85 24.56 -16.98
CA ILE A 383 -15.59 24.21 -16.28
C ILE A 383 -15.79 24.22 -14.77
N LEU A 384 -16.41 25.26 -14.23
CA LEU A 384 -16.70 25.35 -12.80
C LEU A 384 -17.63 24.23 -12.35
N TYR A 385 -18.68 23.96 -13.15
CA TYR A 385 -19.57 22.82 -12.89
C TYR A 385 -18.79 21.51 -12.82
N LEU A 386 -17.92 21.24 -13.81
CA LEU A 386 -17.11 20.00 -13.85
C LEU A 386 -16.20 19.86 -12.62
N ILE A 387 -15.53 20.94 -12.21
CA ILE A 387 -14.67 20.95 -11.01
C ILE A 387 -15.49 20.62 -9.77
N VAL A 388 -16.66 21.22 -9.59
CA VAL A 388 -17.53 20.99 -8.43
C VAL A 388 -18.10 19.57 -8.44
N ALA A 389 -18.59 19.08 -9.59
CA ALA A 389 -19.14 17.73 -9.74
C ALA A 389 -18.07 16.64 -9.45
N LEU A 390 -16.89 16.76 -10.05
CA LEU A 390 -15.78 15.85 -9.78
C LEU A 390 -15.33 15.96 -8.33
N GLY A 391 -15.17 17.17 -7.79
CA GLY A 391 -14.82 17.40 -6.39
C GLY A 391 -15.79 16.69 -5.43
N PHE A 392 -17.09 16.77 -5.69
CA PHE A 392 -18.11 16.07 -4.91
C PHE A 392 -17.98 14.55 -5.01
N ILE A 393 -17.83 13.99 -6.22
CA ILE A 393 -17.67 12.54 -6.43
C ILE A 393 -16.44 12.01 -5.69
N PHE A 394 -15.28 12.70 -5.82
CA PHE A 394 -14.06 12.30 -5.12
C PHE A 394 -14.16 12.46 -3.60
N PHE A 395 -14.89 13.48 -3.13
CA PHE A 395 -15.15 13.62 -1.69
C PHE A 395 -15.97 12.43 -1.14
N VAL A 396 -16.99 12.00 -1.88
CA VAL A 396 -17.79 10.81 -1.52
C VAL A 396 -16.94 9.55 -1.57
N ALA A 397 -16.05 9.40 -2.56
CA ALA A 397 -15.13 8.28 -2.62
C ALA A 397 -14.20 8.25 -1.40
N LYS A 398 -13.60 9.39 -1.01
CA LYS A 398 -12.78 9.50 0.22
C LYS A 398 -13.54 9.11 1.49
N PHE A 399 -14.84 9.39 1.54
CA PHE A 399 -15.70 8.94 2.63
C PHE A 399 -15.83 7.41 2.66
N PHE A 400 -16.03 6.73 1.53
CA PHE A 400 -16.11 5.28 1.48
C PHE A 400 -14.81 4.62 1.92
N GLU A 401 -13.66 5.13 1.49
CA GLU A 401 -12.35 4.69 1.94
C GLU A 401 -12.19 4.79 3.47
N THR A 402 -12.54 5.95 4.01
CA THR A 402 -12.47 6.21 5.46
C THR A 402 -13.40 5.28 6.25
N ARG A 403 -14.55 4.92 5.66
CA ARG A 403 -15.48 3.95 6.25
C ARG A 403 -14.95 2.53 6.15
N ALA A 404 -14.35 2.14 5.03
CA ALA A 404 -13.77 0.82 4.83
C ALA A 404 -12.62 0.57 5.83
N ASP A 405 -11.75 1.56 6.07
CA ASP A 405 -10.73 1.49 7.13
C ASP A 405 -11.37 1.25 8.51
N LEU A 406 -12.42 2.01 8.85
CA LEU A 406 -13.09 1.87 10.13
C LEU A 406 -13.76 0.50 10.30
N LEU A 407 -14.40 -0.01 9.24
CA LEU A 407 -15.03 -1.33 9.25
C LEU A 407 -13.98 -2.44 9.36
N SER A 408 -12.85 -2.33 8.66
CA SER A 408 -11.72 -3.25 8.81
C SER A 408 -11.30 -3.35 10.28
N VAL A 409 -11.02 -2.22 10.91
CA VAL A 409 -10.57 -2.19 12.30
C VAL A 409 -11.65 -2.68 13.28
N MET A 410 -12.93 -2.38 13.05
CA MET A 410 -14.03 -2.86 13.88
C MET A 410 -14.21 -4.39 13.80
N LYS A 411 -13.95 -5.00 12.65
CA LYS A 411 -14.18 -6.42 12.39
C LYS A 411 -12.90 -7.26 12.54
N ILE A 412 -11.77 -6.80 12.04
CA ILE A 412 -10.47 -7.47 12.17
C ILE A 412 -9.83 -7.16 13.53
N GLY A 413 -9.84 -5.89 13.97
CA GLY A 413 -9.49 -5.51 15.33
C GLY A 413 -8.08 -4.98 15.54
N GLN A 414 -7.31 -4.66 14.50
CA GLN A 414 -5.90 -4.29 14.59
C GLN A 414 -5.60 -2.98 13.83
N PRO A 415 -5.94 -1.80 14.39
CA PRO A 415 -5.76 -0.53 13.69
C PRO A 415 -4.28 -0.21 13.40
N GLN A 416 -3.37 -0.59 14.30
CA GLN A 416 -1.92 -0.39 14.13
C GLN A 416 -1.38 -1.21 12.96
N VAL A 417 -1.83 -2.46 12.80
CA VAL A 417 -1.42 -3.33 11.69
C VAL A 417 -1.89 -2.78 10.35
N LEU A 418 -3.13 -2.29 10.27
CA LEU A 418 -3.61 -1.62 9.04
C LEU A 418 -2.84 -0.34 8.75
N ALA A 419 -2.49 0.45 9.78
CA ALA A 419 -1.65 1.64 9.60
C ALA A 419 -0.26 1.29 9.07
N GLU A 420 0.34 0.19 9.56
CA GLU A 420 1.64 -0.29 9.12
C GLU A 420 1.60 -0.77 7.67
N ALA A 421 0.59 -1.57 7.30
CA ALA A 421 0.36 -1.96 5.92
C ALA A 421 0.26 -0.74 4.98
N LEU A 422 -0.49 0.29 5.38
CA LEU A 422 -0.61 1.53 4.61
C LEU A 422 0.71 2.30 4.50
N ARG A 423 1.55 2.29 5.55
CA ARG A 423 2.89 2.87 5.51
C ARG A 423 3.77 2.17 4.48
N LYS A 424 3.78 0.83 4.49
CA LYS A 424 4.59 0.02 3.58
C LYS A 424 4.17 0.22 2.12
N ILE A 425 2.89 -0.02 1.79
CA ILE A 425 2.41 0.06 0.39
C ILE A 425 2.31 1.49 -0.13
N GLY A 426 2.21 2.48 0.74
CA GLY A 426 2.02 3.89 0.38
C GLY A 426 3.18 4.81 0.74
N TYR A 427 4.36 4.29 1.08
CA TYR A 427 5.47 5.08 1.62
C TYR A 427 5.91 6.25 0.71
N GLN A 428 5.95 6.06 -0.61
CA GLN A 428 6.32 7.13 -1.56
C GLN A 428 5.34 8.30 -1.51
N ARG A 429 4.04 7.98 -1.45
CA ARG A 429 3.00 8.99 -1.31
C ARG A 429 3.05 9.65 0.07
N LEU A 430 3.26 8.86 1.13
CA LEU A 430 3.43 9.36 2.49
C LEU A 430 4.60 10.35 2.59
N LEU A 431 5.74 9.99 2.01
CA LEU A 431 6.93 10.85 1.95
C LEU A 431 6.61 12.18 1.24
N ALA A 432 5.98 12.13 0.07
CA ALA A 432 5.59 13.32 -0.67
C ALA A 432 4.60 14.21 0.12
N GLU A 433 3.60 13.61 0.78
CA GLU A 433 2.63 14.33 1.61
C GLU A 433 3.26 14.94 2.88
N ARG A 434 4.26 14.28 3.49
CA ARG A 434 4.98 14.81 4.68
C ARG A 434 5.96 15.93 4.31
N MET A 435 6.54 15.89 3.12
CA MET A 435 7.45 16.95 2.62
C MET A 435 6.70 18.17 2.07
N ALA A 436 5.41 18.05 1.75
CA ALA A 436 4.64 19.15 1.21
C ALA A 436 4.51 20.31 2.23
N PRO A 437 4.72 21.56 1.82
CA PRO A 437 4.65 22.72 2.72
C PRO A 437 3.25 22.93 3.30
N THR A 438 2.21 22.48 2.58
CA THR A 438 0.82 22.52 3.04
C THR A 438 0.12 21.19 2.73
N ARG A 439 -0.79 20.77 3.61
CA ARG A 439 -1.53 19.51 3.47
C ARG A 439 -2.79 19.62 2.63
N PHE A 440 -3.23 20.83 2.34
CA PHE A 440 -4.48 21.09 1.61
C PHE A 440 -4.51 20.53 0.18
N PRO A 441 -3.42 20.66 -0.65
CA PRO A 441 -3.46 20.12 -2.02
C PRO A 441 -3.68 18.62 -2.09
N SER A 442 -3.22 17.84 -1.09
CA SER A 442 -3.41 16.39 -1.06
C SER A 442 -4.87 15.97 -0.87
N TRP A 443 -5.74 16.87 -0.35
CA TRP A 443 -7.18 16.64 -0.26
C TRP A 443 -7.93 16.98 -1.55
N LEU A 444 -7.39 17.89 -2.36
CA LEU A 444 -8.02 18.35 -3.61
C LEU A 444 -7.61 17.54 -4.84
N ASN A 445 -6.68 16.61 -4.70
CA ASN A 445 -6.31 15.72 -5.81
C ASN A 445 -7.51 14.88 -6.28
N PHE A 446 -7.55 14.57 -7.56
CA PHE A 446 -8.54 13.68 -8.17
C PHE A 446 -8.20 12.21 -7.92
N ASP A 447 -8.02 11.87 -6.64
CA ASP A 447 -7.77 10.54 -6.13
C ASP A 447 -8.94 10.13 -5.21
N PRO A 448 -9.53 8.95 -5.39
CA PRO A 448 -10.61 8.47 -4.54
C PRO A 448 -10.18 8.27 -3.08
N HIS A 449 -8.88 8.04 -2.84
CA HIS A 449 -8.35 7.83 -1.50
C HIS A 449 -8.08 9.15 -0.76
N PRO A 450 -8.38 9.25 0.54
CA PRO A 450 -7.92 10.34 1.37
C PRO A 450 -6.38 10.40 1.41
N PRO A 451 -5.78 11.53 1.84
CA PRO A 451 -4.35 11.58 2.07
C PRO A 451 -3.90 10.44 2.99
N ILE A 452 -2.77 9.81 2.65
CA ILE A 452 -2.34 8.61 3.37
C ILE A 452 -1.90 8.93 4.80
N TYR A 453 -1.28 10.12 5.03
CA TYR A 453 -0.96 10.58 6.37
C TYR A 453 -2.22 10.69 7.26
N PHE A 454 -3.35 11.10 6.69
CA PHE A 454 -4.61 11.22 7.43
C PHE A 454 -5.16 9.85 7.83
N ARG A 455 -5.12 8.86 6.90
CA ARG A 455 -5.54 7.48 7.18
C ARG A 455 -4.70 6.88 8.31
N ILE A 456 -3.38 6.98 8.22
CA ILE A 456 -2.43 6.47 9.22
C ILE A 456 -2.64 7.15 10.58
N ASP A 457 -2.60 8.48 10.63
CA ASP A 457 -2.76 9.24 11.87
C ASP A 457 -4.10 8.95 12.56
N ARG A 458 -5.15 8.70 11.76
CA ARG A 458 -6.47 8.33 12.27
C ARG A 458 -6.48 6.93 12.89
N LEU A 459 -5.88 5.95 12.21
CA LEU A 459 -5.81 4.57 12.68
C LEU A 459 -4.98 4.45 13.97
N LEU A 460 -3.84 5.11 14.04
CA LEU A 460 -2.96 5.09 15.23
C LEU A 460 -3.61 5.71 16.48
N ARG A 461 -4.60 6.59 16.31
CA ARG A 461 -5.35 7.19 17.43
C ARG A 461 -6.55 6.35 17.88
N MET A 462 -6.83 5.22 17.24
CA MET A 462 -7.95 4.36 17.62
C MET A 462 -7.59 3.46 18.79
N GLU A 463 -8.38 3.54 19.86
CA GLU A 463 -8.27 2.62 21.00
C GLU A 463 -8.94 1.28 20.65
N THR A 464 -8.33 0.18 21.05
CA THR A 464 -8.86 -1.17 20.86
C THR A 464 -9.57 -1.67 22.14
N PRO A 465 -10.73 -2.34 22.03
CA PRO A 465 -11.52 -2.64 20.83
C PRO A 465 -12.29 -1.43 20.29
N VAL A 466 -12.24 -1.21 18.98
CA VAL A 466 -12.95 -0.10 18.33
C VAL A 466 -14.45 -0.35 18.32
N LYS A 467 -15.21 0.43 19.08
CA LYS A 467 -16.69 0.35 19.17
C LYS A 467 -17.30 1.66 18.69
N VAL A 468 -17.95 1.63 17.54
CA VAL A 468 -18.63 2.80 16.96
C VAL A 468 -20.09 2.44 16.67
N LYS A 469 -21.05 3.22 17.23
CA LYS A 469 -22.49 2.99 17.03
C LYS A 469 -22.91 3.20 15.58
N ASN A 470 -22.37 4.23 14.93
CA ASN A 470 -22.70 4.55 13.54
C ASN A 470 -21.42 4.82 12.74
N PRO A 471 -20.90 3.80 12.04
CA PRO A 471 -19.67 3.95 11.23
C PRO A 471 -19.79 4.98 10.11
N LEU A 472 -20.99 5.15 9.52
CA LEU A 472 -21.23 6.14 8.47
C LEU A 472 -21.03 7.56 8.98
N LEU A 473 -21.72 7.93 10.08
CA LEU A 473 -21.60 9.27 10.66
C LEU A 473 -20.20 9.56 11.19
N LYS A 474 -19.55 8.56 11.81
CA LYS A 474 -18.18 8.70 12.30
C LYS A 474 -17.21 8.99 11.16
N SER A 475 -17.29 8.23 10.07
CA SER A 475 -16.39 8.40 8.92
C SER A 475 -16.65 9.72 8.20
N ALA A 476 -17.92 10.16 8.06
CA ALA A 476 -18.24 11.46 7.50
C ALA A 476 -17.64 12.60 8.33
N LYS A 477 -17.79 12.53 9.66
CA LYS A 477 -17.19 13.52 10.57
C LYS A 477 -15.67 13.52 10.47
N ASP A 478 -15.03 12.35 10.46
CA ASP A 478 -13.57 12.24 10.37
C ASP A 478 -13.01 12.86 9.08
N VAL A 479 -13.67 12.63 7.92
CA VAL A 479 -13.29 13.23 6.63
C VAL A 479 -13.41 14.76 6.68
N VAL A 480 -14.54 15.27 7.18
CA VAL A 480 -14.76 16.72 7.31
C VAL A 480 -13.75 17.35 8.27
N ASP A 481 -13.50 16.74 9.42
CA ASP A 481 -12.54 17.22 10.41
C ASP A 481 -11.09 17.15 9.87
N GLY A 482 -10.76 16.11 9.10
CA GLY A 482 -9.46 15.98 8.42
C GLY A 482 -9.25 17.06 7.37
N PHE A 483 -10.27 17.32 6.55
CA PHE A 483 -10.24 18.39 5.55
C PHE A 483 -10.11 19.78 6.20
N LYS A 484 -10.90 20.09 7.24
CA LYS A 484 -10.78 21.36 7.98
C LYS A 484 -9.38 21.56 8.55
N ARG A 485 -8.82 20.54 9.21
CA ARG A 485 -7.45 20.61 9.72
C ARG A 485 -6.40 20.88 8.64
N SER A 486 -6.63 20.42 7.41
CA SER A 486 -5.73 20.73 6.29
C SER A 486 -5.77 22.19 5.87
N LEU A 487 -6.84 22.93 6.21
CA LEU A 487 -7.02 24.35 6.01
C LEU A 487 -6.53 25.20 7.21
N GLY A 488 -6.08 24.55 8.30
CA GLY A 488 -5.73 25.26 9.55
C GLY A 488 -6.94 25.68 10.40
N LEU A 489 -8.12 25.06 10.16
CA LEU A 489 -9.39 25.32 10.86
C LEU A 489 -9.67 24.28 11.94
#